data_263542149000f7ebf23cb0451a5d14f1
#
_entry.id   263542149000f7ebf23cb0451a5d14f1
#
_cell.length_a   1.000
_cell.length_b   1.000
_cell.length_c   1.000
_cell.angle_alpha   90.00
_cell.angle_beta   90.00
_cell.angle_gamma   90.00
#
_symmetry.space_group_name_H-M   'P 1'
#
loop_
_entity.id
_entity.type
_entity.pdbx_description
1 polymer ?
#
loop_
_entity_poly.entity_id
_entity_poly.type
_entity_poly.pdbx_seq_one_letter_code
_entity_poly.pdbx_strand_id
1 'polypeptide(L)'
;MAIKPCKECGNPVSDKADACPKCGAKNNKHLPKWVVWLVFIVLFVVLFKACQVGSSDPDPKLNQNSQLESNFEIPAPQENWQNQESSDEMRGTKSKTTVNISTNEVDFGFPYNGGSKLGLMVRNNSKEKDIMIKIDKGQFICGIVDGCEVNFKFDNGSVQSISMIGSDSHDSDLLFVAHAKTVNSLIQKLKTAKKLTIEPKFYQEGARQFNFNVQGFIEP
;
A
#
# COMPACT_ATOMS: atom_id res chain seq x y z
N MET A 1 14.86 8.63 49.23
CA MET A 1 14.27 7.60 48.38
C MET A 1 12.84 7.99 48.17
N ALA A 2 12.40 8.19 46.92
CA ALA A 2 11.02 8.52 46.65
C ALA A 2 10.21 7.22 46.46
N ILE A 3 9.06 7.18 47.12
CA ILE A 3 8.11 6.07 47.01
C ILE A 3 6.95 6.56 46.11
N LYS A 4 6.64 5.80 45.11
CA LYS A 4 5.55 6.11 44.16
C LYS A 4 4.52 4.96 44.11
N PRO A 5 3.24 5.23 43.87
CA PRO A 5 2.27 4.15 43.67
C PRO A 5 2.57 3.38 42.38
N CYS A 6 2.49 2.06 42.46
CA CYS A 6 2.62 1.20 41.27
C CYS A 6 1.48 1.49 40.31
N LYS A 7 1.78 1.62 39.00
CA LYS A 7 0.80 1.94 37.97
C LYS A 7 -0.25 0.84 37.76
N GLU A 8 0.09 -0.42 38.08
CA GLU A 8 -0.79 -1.56 37.86
C GLU A 8 -1.64 -1.92 39.09
N CYS A 9 -1.05 -1.87 40.29
CA CYS A 9 -1.74 -2.32 41.51
C CYS A 9 -1.89 -1.27 42.60
N GLY A 10 -1.43 -0.05 42.40
CA GLY A 10 -1.55 1.06 43.33
C GLY A 10 -0.64 0.96 44.61
N ASN A 11 0.07 -0.15 44.85
CA ASN A 11 0.90 -0.29 46.03
C ASN A 11 2.15 0.59 45.99
N PRO A 12 2.61 1.07 47.12
CA PRO A 12 3.83 1.90 47.22
C PRO A 12 5.06 1.08 46.78
N VAL A 13 5.81 1.57 45.82
CA VAL A 13 7.02 0.97 45.28
C VAL A 13 8.12 2.02 45.22
N SER A 14 9.37 1.60 45.55
CA SER A 14 10.53 2.49 45.42
C SER A 14 10.81 2.82 43.97
N ASP A 15 11.18 4.07 43.70
CA ASP A 15 11.61 4.54 42.38
C ASP A 15 12.85 3.82 41.83
N LYS A 16 13.63 3.19 42.71
CA LYS A 16 14.83 2.40 42.38
C LYS A 16 14.56 0.90 42.18
N ALA A 17 13.37 0.42 42.55
CA ALA A 17 13.01 -1.00 42.36
C ALA A 17 12.80 -1.34 40.88
N ASP A 18 13.35 -2.45 40.45
CA ASP A 18 13.21 -2.90 39.03
C ASP A 18 11.83 -3.48 38.74
N ALA A 19 11.15 -3.99 39.78
CA ALA A 19 9.76 -4.48 39.63
C ALA A 19 8.98 -4.25 40.95
N CYS A 20 7.67 -4.21 40.86
CA CYS A 20 6.76 -4.13 41.99
C CYS A 20 6.75 -5.45 42.76
N PRO A 21 7.06 -5.47 44.09
CA PRO A 21 7.12 -6.71 44.87
C PRO A 21 5.75 -7.39 45.05
N LYS A 22 4.64 -6.67 44.81
CA LYS A 22 3.29 -7.21 44.98
C LYS A 22 2.66 -7.79 43.69
N CYS A 23 2.93 -7.19 42.55
CA CYS A 23 2.31 -7.63 41.28
C CYS A 23 3.33 -7.99 40.20
N GLY A 24 4.63 -7.85 40.44
CA GLY A 24 5.68 -8.18 39.47
C GLY A 24 5.81 -7.19 38.30
N ALA A 25 5.01 -6.13 38.22
CA ALA A 25 5.08 -5.16 37.16
C ALA A 25 6.45 -4.46 37.11
N LYS A 26 7.09 -4.45 35.93
CA LYS A 26 8.42 -3.84 35.73
C LYS A 26 8.34 -2.31 35.81
N ASN A 27 9.23 -1.73 36.57
CA ASN A 27 9.37 -0.28 36.73
C ASN A 27 10.32 0.25 35.63
N ASN A 28 9.78 0.67 34.48
CA ASN A 28 10.57 1.19 33.37
C ASN A 28 11.22 2.53 33.78
N LYS A 29 12.54 2.53 33.93
CA LYS A 29 13.36 3.74 34.12
C LYS A 29 13.44 4.44 32.76
N HIS A 30 12.66 5.51 32.55
CA HIS A 30 12.81 6.35 31.38
C HIS A 30 14.18 7.05 31.40
N LEU A 31 14.94 6.86 30.33
CA LEU A 31 16.15 7.66 30.09
C LEU A 31 15.76 9.15 30.04
N PRO A 32 16.55 10.03 30.70
CA PRO A 32 16.23 11.46 30.68
C PRO A 32 16.27 11.99 29.26
N LYS A 33 15.30 12.83 28.90
CA LYS A 33 15.10 13.36 27.53
C LYS A 33 16.35 13.99 26.91
N TRP A 34 17.24 14.56 27.73
CA TRP A 34 18.47 15.16 27.24
C TRP A 34 19.48 14.13 26.69
N VAL A 35 19.51 12.89 27.25
CA VAL A 35 20.37 11.80 26.74
C VAL A 35 19.89 11.33 25.37
N VAL A 36 18.57 11.23 25.19
CA VAL A 36 17.98 10.91 23.87
C VAL A 36 18.34 11.98 22.85
N TRP A 37 18.29 13.26 23.24
CA TRP A 37 18.66 14.40 22.39
C TRP A 37 20.13 14.38 21.98
N LEU A 38 21.04 14.03 22.89
CA LEU A 38 22.48 13.91 22.60
C LEU A 38 22.76 12.78 21.59
N VAL A 39 22.08 11.64 21.72
CA VAL A 39 22.22 10.53 20.76
C VAL A 39 21.77 10.96 19.37
N PHE A 40 20.65 11.70 19.25
CA PHE A 40 20.18 12.24 17.98
C PHE A 40 21.15 13.24 17.35
N ILE A 41 21.76 14.13 18.15
CA ILE A 41 22.74 15.11 17.65
C ILE A 41 23.99 14.39 17.12
N VAL A 42 24.51 13.40 17.84
CA VAL A 42 25.69 12.63 17.40
C VAL A 42 25.39 11.86 16.11
N LEU A 43 24.20 11.24 16.01
CA LEU A 43 23.78 10.52 14.81
C LEU A 43 23.63 11.45 13.62
N PHE A 44 23.08 12.64 13.82
CA PHE A 44 22.90 13.67 12.79
C PHE A 44 24.25 14.19 12.25
N VAL A 45 25.24 14.43 13.15
CA VAL A 45 26.60 14.88 12.76
C VAL A 45 27.33 13.79 11.97
N VAL A 46 27.20 12.51 12.35
CA VAL A 46 27.82 11.39 11.61
C VAL A 46 27.20 11.23 10.23
N LEU A 47 25.86 11.35 10.09
CA LEU A 47 25.19 11.28 8.81
C LEU A 47 25.51 12.48 7.89
N PHE A 48 25.69 13.67 8.47
CA PHE A 48 26.04 14.88 7.71
C PHE A 48 27.48 14.86 7.16
N LYS A 49 28.42 14.19 7.86
CA LYS A 49 29.80 14.00 7.38
C LYS A 49 29.95 12.97 6.27
N ALA A 50 28.99 12.04 6.14
CA ALA A 50 29.01 11.04 5.07
C ALA A 50 28.53 11.58 3.70
N CYS A 51 27.93 12.77 3.64
CA CYS A 51 27.45 13.41 2.40
C CYS A 51 28.42 14.40 1.75
N GLN A 52 29.63 14.56 2.24
CA GLN A 52 30.64 15.47 1.66
C GLN A 52 31.84 14.74 1.06
N VAL A 53 31.61 13.79 0.16
CA VAL A 53 32.68 13.28 -0.72
C VAL A 53 32.12 13.16 -2.12
N GLY A 54 32.63 14.02 -3.02
CA GLY A 54 32.65 13.79 -4.45
C GLY A 54 31.78 14.70 -5.31
N SER A 55 32.24 15.93 -5.56
CA SER A 55 31.90 16.67 -6.76
C SER A 55 33.20 16.94 -7.51
N SER A 56 33.38 16.31 -8.63
CA SER A 56 34.36 16.71 -9.65
C SER A 56 33.64 16.68 -10.98
N ASP A 57 33.27 17.86 -11.43
CA ASP A 57 32.81 18.09 -12.79
C ASP A 57 34.01 18.11 -13.74
N PRO A 58 33.85 17.62 -14.98
CA PRO A 58 34.48 18.24 -16.12
C PRO A 58 33.47 18.70 -17.16
N ASP A 59 33.62 19.96 -17.57
CA ASP A 59 32.87 20.65 -18.61
C ASP A 59 32.79 19.90 -19.94
N PRO A 60 31.62 19.93 -20.61
CA PRO A 60 31.50 19.43 -21.97
C PRO A 60 31.76 20.53 -23.00
N LYS A 61 32.68 20.28 -23.91
CA LYS A 61 32.90 21.05 -25.12
C LYS A 61 31.70 20.95 -26.05
N LEU A 62 31.22 22.15 -26.41
CA LEU A 62 30.23 22.44 -27.44
C LEU A 62 30.71 21.91 -28.79
N ASN A 63 29.90 21.08 -29.44
CA ASN A 63 30.02 20.89 -30.88
C ASN A 63 28.63 20.98 -31.51
N GLN A 64 28.40 22.09 -32.22
CA GLN A 64 27.27 22.32 -33.08
C GLN A 64 27.43 21.48 -34.33
N ASN A 65 26.46 20.66 -34.65
CA ASN A 65 26.07 20.45 -36.03
C ASN A 65 24.58 20.11 -36.15
N SER A 66 23.93 20.95 -36.90
CA SER A 66 22.52 20.92 -37.26
C SER A 66 22.17 19.70 -38.09
N GLN A 67 21.12 19.00 -37.69
CA GLN A 67 20.15 18.47 -38.67
C GLN A 67 18.78 18.35 -38.00
N LEU A 68 17.82 19.09 -38.55
CA LEU A 68 16.39 18.93 -38.32
C LEU A 68 15.98 17.55 -38.87
N GLU A 69 15.78 16.60 -38.00
CA GLU A 69 14.89 15.49 -38.29
C GLU A 69 13.84 15.48 -37.16
N SER A 70 12.60 15.75 -37.56
CA SER A 70 11.44 15.64 -36.73
C SER A 70 11.21 14.18 -36.36
N ASN A 71 11.90 13.68 -35.34
CA ASN A 71 11.52 12.45 -34.69
C ASN A 71 10.25 12.71 -33.86
N PHE A 72 9.13 12.47 -34.49
CA PHE A 72 7.88 12.24 -33.79
C PHE A 72 8.02 10.89 -33.08
N GLU A 73 8.73 10.89 -31.92
CA GLU A 73 8.71 9.76 -31.02
C GLU A 73 7.29 9.60 -30.49
N ILE A 74 6.60 8.59 -31.04
CA ILE A 74 5.38 8.07 -30.44
C ILE A 74 5.80 7.61 -29.05
N PRO A 75 5.28 8.18 -27.94
CA PRO A 75 5.61 7.71 -26.61
C PRO A 75 5.32 6.22 -26.56
N ALA A 76 6.33 5.43 -26.17
CA ALA A 76 6.12 4.00 -25.93
C ALA A 76 4.89 3.84 -25.03
N PRO A 77 4.00 2.88 -25.30
CA PRO A 77 2.83 2.65 -24.46
C PRO A 77 3.32 2.50 -23.02
N GLN A 78 2.92 3.41 -22.12
CA GLN A 78 3.18 3.21 -20.71
C GLN A 78 2.50 1.91 -20.34
N GLU A 79 3.29 0.93 -19.92
CA GLU A 79 2.74 -0.35 -19.45
C GLU A 79 1.93 -0.08 -18.19
N ASN A 80 0.61 0.05 -18.36
CA ASN A 80 -0.32 0.27 -17.26
C ASN A 80 -0.44 -0.99 -16.37
N TRP A 81 0.03 -2.13 -16.89
CA TRP A 81 -0.07 -3.44 -16.27
C TRP A 81 1.29 -4.04 -16.02
N GLN A 82 1.53 -4.50 -14.81
CA GLN A 82 2.74 -5.21 -14.40
C GLN A 82 2.41 -6.68 -14.15
N ASN A 83 3.20 -7.57 -14.73
CA ASN A 83 3.03 -9.01 -14.54
C ASN A 83 4.00 -9.53 -13.49
N GLN A 84 3.47 -10.35 -12.58
CA GLN A 84 4.22 -11.01 -11.51
C GLN A 84 3.93 -12.51 -11.55
N GLU A 85 4.97 -13.32 -11.42
CA GLU A 85 4.82 -14.77 -11.25
C GLU A 85 5.30 -15.16 -9.85
N SER A 86 4.56 -16.04 -9.20
CA SER A 86 4.97 -16.62 -7.93
C SER A 86 4.77 -18.13 -7.94
N SER A 87 5.61 -18.85 -7.20
CA SER A 87 5.51 -20.28 -7.02
C SER A 87 5.43 -20.61 -5.53
N ASP A 88 4.47 -21.48 -5.17
CA ASP A 88 4.38 -22.07 -3.84
C ASP A 88 5.07 -23.44 -3.89
N GLU A 89 6.29 -23.52 -3.38
CA GLU A 89 7.08 -24.75 -3.39
C GLU A 89 6.47 -25.85 -2.52
N MET A 90 5.77 -25.49 -1.44
CA MET A 90 5.13 -26.46 -0.56
C MET A 90 3.95 -27.16 -1.23
N ARG A 91 3.22 -26.46 -2.09
CA ARG A 91 2.03 -26.98 -2.78
C ARG A 91 2.27 -27.30 -4.25
N GLY A 92 3.46 -26.95 -4.76
CA GLY A 92 3.83 -27.13 -6.18
C GLY A 92 2.94 -26.31 -7.14
N THR A 93 2.33 -25.23 -6.66
CA THR A 93 1.43 -24.39 -7.46
C THR A 93 2.14 -23.14 -7.96
N LYS A 94 1.81 -22.74 -9.19
CA LYS A 94 2.27 -21.47 -9.78
C LYS A 94 1.08 -20.54 -9.90
N SER A 95 1.29 -19.26 -9.64
CA SER A 95 0.31 -18.22 -9.89
C SER A 95 0.90 -17.09 -10.72
N LYS A 96 0.09 -16.55 -11.61
CA LYS A 96 0.39 -15.35 -12.39
C LYS A 96 -0.55 -14.26 -11.95
N THR A 97 -0.03 -13.08 -11.69
CA THR A 97 -0.80 -11.92 -11.26
C THR A 97 -0.45 -10.74 -12.14
N THR A 98 -1.47 -10.10 -12.67
CA THR A 98 -1.34 -8.85 -13.41
C THR A 98 -1.87 -7.72 -12.54
N VAL A 99 -1.07 -6.67 -12.34
CA VAL A 99 -1.34 -5.55 -11.42
C VAL A 99 -1.43 -4.25 -12.17
N ASN A 100 -2.44 -3.44 -11.85
CA ASN A 100 -2.60 -2.06 -12.31
C ASN A 100 -2.78 -1.15 -11.08
N ILE A 101 -2.20 0.05 -11.11
CA ILE A 101 -2.27 1.01 -10.01
C ILE A 101 -3.11 2.21 -10.43
N SER A 102 -3.91 2.74 -9.52
CA SER A 102 -4.74 3.91 -9.79
C SER A 102 -3.92 5.10 -10.28
N THR A 103 -4.45 5.83 -11.25
CA THR A 103 -3.81 7.02 -11.83
C THR A 103 -3.88 8.24 -10.91
N ASN A 104 -4.86 8.27 -10.02
CA ASN A 104 -5.00 9.29 -8.99
C ASN A 104 -4.62 8.75 -7.62
N GLU A 105 -4.34 9.68 -6.72
CA GLU A 105 -4.18 9.45 -5.29
C GLU A 105 -5.36 10.05 -4.53
N VAL A 106 -5.64 9.50 -3.35
CA VAL A 106 -6.66 9.99 -2.42
C VAL A 106 -6.01 10.25 -1.09
N ASP A 107 -6.21 11.45 -0.54
CA ASP A 107 -5.70 11.78 0.79
C ASP A 107 -6.64 11.23 1.87
N PHE A 108 -6.05 10.58 2.86
CA PHE A 108 -6.71 10.14 4.07
C PHE A 108 -6.22 10.94 5.28
N GLY A 109 -7.06 11.02 6.31
CA GLY A 109 -6.70 11.58 7.60
C GLY A 109 -5.74 10.68 8.39
N PHE A 110 -5.34 11.15 9.58
CA PHE A 110 -4.53 10.36 10.51
C PHE A 110 -5.20 9.00 10.80
N PRO A 111 -4.49 7.87 10.84
CA PRO A 111 -3.01 7.71 10.79
C PRO A 111 -2.41 7.58 9.37
N TYR A 112 -3.23 7.62 8.31
CA TYR A 112 -2.85 7.32 6.93
C TYR A 112 -2.52 8.58 6.11
N ASN A 113 -1.98 9.61 6.76
CA ASN A 113 -1.68 10.88 6.11
C ASN A 113 -0.84 10.74 4.83
N GLY A 114 -1.16 11.57 3.85
CA GLY A 114 -0.56 11.58 2.52
C GLY A 114 -1.35 10.76 1.51
N GLY A 115 -1.00 10.91 0.24
CA GLY A 115 -1.69 10.24 -0.86
C GLY A 115 -1.68 8.72 -0.74
N SER A 116 -2.79 8.10 -1.08
CA SER A 116 -3.01 6.67 -1.11
C SER A 116 -3.45 6.21 -2.49
N LYS A 117 -2.89 5.12 -2.99
CA LYS A 117 -3.22 4.52 -4.28
C LYS A 117 -3.89 3.17 -4.10
N LEU A 118 -4.80 2.86 -5.01
CA LEU A 118 -5.47 1.57 -5.07
C LEU A 118 -4.82 0.70 -6.15
N GLY A 119 -4.44 -0.52 -5.80
CA GLY A 119 -4.02 -1.56 -6.73
C GLY A 119 -5.21 -2.42 -7.16
N LEU A 120 -5.34 -2.68 -8.45
CA LEU A 120 -6.23 -3.69 -9.03
C LEU A 120 -5.38 -4.86 -9.49
N MET A 121 -5.68 -6.06 -8.99
CA MET A 121 -4.93 -7.28 -9.28
C MET A 121 -5.85 -8.33 -9.88
N VAL A 122 -5.40 -8.96 -10.95
CA VAL A 122 -6.04 -10.15 -11.55
C VAL A 122 -5.06 -11.30 -11.42
N ARG A 123 -5.44 -12.34 -10.68
CA ARG A 123 -4.60 -13.51 -10.42
C ARG A 123 -5.20 -14.76 -11.05
N ASN A 124 -4.33 -15.59 -11.62
CA ASN A 124 -4.64 -16.94 -12.08
C ASN A 124 -3.71 -17.93 -11.34
N ASN A 125 -4.27 -18.78 -10.52
CA ASN A 125 -3.51 -19.76 -9.71
C ASN A 125 -3.66 -21.21 -10.21
N SER A 126 -3.89 -21.41 -11.49
CA SER A 126 -4.08 -22.71 -12.15
C SER A 126 -5.40 -23.44 -11.82
N LYS A 127 -6.09 -23.07 -10.75
CA LYS A 127 -7.38 -23.65 -10.35
C LYS A 127 -8.51 -22.64 -10.49
N GLU A 128 -8.24 -21.44 -10.09
CA GLU A 128 -9.23 -20.34 -9.98
C GLU A 128 -8.59 -19.01 -10.38
N LYS A 129 -9.47 -18.09 -10.76
CA LYS A 129 -9.10 -16.72 -11.04
C LYS A 129 -9.69 -15.82 -10.00
N ASP A 130 -8.91 -14.89 -9.53
CA ASP A 130 -9.31 -13.88 -8.56
C ASP A 130 -9.16 -12.48 -9.13
N ILE A 131 -10.06 -11.60 -8.74
CA ILE A 131 -9.86 -10.15 -8.84
C ILE A 131 -9.81 -9.60 -7.42
N MET A 132 -8.78 -8.83 -7.14
CA MET A 132 -8.51 -8.25 -5.83
C MET A 132 -8.28 -6.76 -5.98
N ILE A 133 -8.62 -6.01 -4.93
CA ILE A 133 -8.19 -4.62 -4.78
C ILE A 133 -7.41 -4.48 -3.48
N LYS A 134 -6.30 -3.75 -3.52
CA LYS A 134 -5.45 -3.49 -2.36
C LYS A 134 -5.16 -2.00 -2.25
N ILE A 135 -5.35 -1.45 -1.06
CA ILE A 135 -4.97 -0.07 -0.76
C ILE A 135 -3.58 -0.05 -0.11
N ASP A 136 -2.74 0.91 -0.48
CA ASP A 136 -1.40 1.04 0.11
C ASP A 136 -1.43 1.64 1.53
N LYS A 137 -2.38 2.57 1.78
CA LYS A 137 -2.65 3.15 3.11
C LYS A 137 -4.16 3.27 3.27
N GLY A 138 -4.71 2.83 4.39
CA GLY A 138 -6.15 2.85 4.64
C GLY A 138 -6.69 1.50 5.06
N GLN A 139 -7.96 1.48 5.44
CA GLN A 139 -8.69 0.28 5.84
C GLN A 139 -10.06 0.26 5.16
N PHE A 140 -10.34 -0.81 4.44
CA PHE A 140 -11.67 -1.04 3.90
C PHE A 140 -12.70 -1.33 5.00
N ILE A 141 -13.93 -0.90 4.80
CA ILE A 141 -15.08 -1.36 5.59
C ILE A 141 -15.67 -2.54 4.85
N CYS A 142 -15.29 -3.76 5.26
CA CYS A 142 -15.81 -4.98 4.66
C CYS A 142 -15.81 -6.10 5.68
N GLY A 143 -16.94 -6.76 5.85
CA GLY A 143 -17.05 -7.94 6.71
C GLY A 143 -16.41 -9.17 6.05
N ILE A 144 -15.82 -10.05 6.84
CA ILE A 144 -15.25 -11.31 6.33
C ILE A 144 -16.37 -12.30 5.97
N VAL A 145 -17.46 -12.27 6.73
CA VAL A 145 -18.61 -13.19 6.54
C VAL A 145 -19.66 -12.54 5.63
N ASP A 146 -20.06 -11.31 5.93
CA ASP A 146 -21.14 -10.62 5.23
C ASP A 146 -20.67 -9.90 3.96
N GLY A 147 -19.35 -9.72 3.83
CA GLY A 147 -18.76 -8.99 2.69
C GLY A 147 -19.10 -7.51 2.68
N CYS A 148 -18.95 -6.91 1.52
CA CYS A 148 -19.30 -5.51 1.25
C CYS A 148 -19.57 -5.30 -0.24
N GLU A 149 -20.19 -4.18 -0.56
CA GLU A 149 -20.44 -3.76 -1.93
C GLU A 149 -19.45 -2.64 -2.32
N VAL A 150 -18.76 -2.83 -3.45
CA VAL A 150 -17.84 -1.86 -4.05
C VAL A 150 -18.37 -1.48 -5.44
N ASN A 151 -18.43 -0.19 -5.73
CA ASN A 151 -18.90 0.30 -7.01
C ASN A 151 -17.80 0.27 -8.07
N PHE A 152 -18.10 -0.31 -9.24
CA PHE A 152 -17.24 -0.35 -10.42
C PHE A 152 -17.94 0.35 -11.60
N LYS A 153 -17.21 1.18 -12.32
CA LYS A 153 -17.70 1.83 -13.53
C LYS A 153 -16.67 1.74 -14.65
N PHE A 154 -17.00 1.04 -15.71
CA PHE A 154 -16.18 0.91 -16.90
C PHE A 154 -16.56 1.97 -17.93
N ASP A 155 -15.58 2.71 -18.43
CA ASP A 155 -15.74 3.77 -19.42
C ASP A 155 -16.92 4.71 -19.09
N ASN A 156 -17.85 4.88 -20.02
CA ASN A 156 -19.08 5.67 -19.85
C ASN A 156 -20.30 4.80 -19.48
N GLY A 157 -20.08 3.55 -19.09
CA GLY A 157 -21.16 2.64 -18.70
C GLY A 157 -21.83 3.00 -17.38
N SER A 158 -22.82 2.20 -16.98
CA SER A 158 -23.49 2.34 -15.69
C SER A 158 -22.60 1.86 -14.54
N VAL A 159 -22.82 2.43 -13.36
CA VAL A 159 -22.22 1.94 -12.10
C VAL A 159 -22.77 0.55 -11.78
N GLN A 160 -21.89 -0.36 -11.40
CA GLN A 160 -22.20 -1.72 -11.01
C GLN A 160 -21.72 -1.94 -9.59
N SER A 161 -22.60 -2.42 -8.73
CA SER A 161 -22.24 -2.85 -7.38
C SER A 161 -21.69 -4.27 -7.43
N ILE A 162 -20.48 -4.47 -6.92
CA ILE A 162 -19.75 -5.72 -6.93
C ILE A 162 -19.60 -6.20 -5.52
N SER A 163 -20.13 -7.40 -5.22
CA SER A 163 -19.93 -8.06 -3.94
C SER A 163 -18.48 -8.46 -3.75
N MET A 164 -17.87 -8.00 -2.67
CA MET A 164 -16.50 -8.31 -2.29
C MET A 164 -16.45 -8.87 -0.87
N ILE A 165 -15.40 -9.61 -0.57
CA ILE A 165 -15.12 -10.18 0.76
C ILE A 165 -13.71 -9.79 1.19
N GLY A 166 -13.52 -9.73 2.51
CA GLY A 166 -12.19 -9.55 3.11
C GLY A 166 -11.32 -10.79 2.93
N SER A 167 -10.03 -10.63 3.17
CA SER A 167 -9.03 -11.70 3.18
C SER A 167 -9.22 -12.62 4.39
N ASP A 168 -8.97 -13.92 4.24
CA ASP A 168 -8.95 -14.90 5.34
C ASP A 168 -7.85 -14.59 6.38
N SER A 169 -6.80 -13.86 5.98
CA SER A 169 -5.75 -13.38 6.87
C SER A 169 -6.16 -12.17 7.72
N HIS A 170 -7.39 -11.68 7.57
CA HIS A 170 -7.94 -10.50 8.27
C HIS A 170 -7.24 -9.18 7.89
N ASP A 171 -6.59 -9.13 6.73
CA ASP A 171 -6.00 -7.89 6.21
C ASP A 171 -7.11 -6.92 5.81
N SER A 172 -7.17 -5.78 6.48
CA SER A 172 -8.17 -4.75 6.20
C SER A 172 -7.87 -3.90 4.96
N ASP A 173 -6.72 -4.12 4.32
CA ASP A 173 -6.24 -3.42 3.13
C ASP A 173 -6.45 -4.20 1.82
N LEU A 174 -7.03 -5.41 1.88
CA LEU A 174 -7.20 -6.32 0.75
C LEU A 174 -8.63 -6.85 0.66
N LEU A 175 -9.25 -6.72 -0.53
CA LEU A 175 -10.57 -7.28 -0.82
C LEU A 175 -10.53 -8.18 -2.06
N PHE A 176 -11.35 -9.20 -2.06
CA PHE A 176 -11.55 -10.15 -3.17
C PHE A 176 -12.97 -10.04 -3.73
N VAL A 177 -13.14 -10.20 -5.04
CA VAL A 177 -14.46 -10.37 -5.64
C VAL A 177 -15.06 -11.70 -5.18
N ALA A 178 -16.24 -11.63 -4.55
CA ALA A 178 -16.82 -12.77 -3.83
C ALA A 178 -17.21 -13.98 -4.72
N HIS A 179 -17.52 -13.75 -6.01
CA HIS A 179 -18.13 -14.77 -6.86
C HIS A 179 -17.35 -14.99 -8.16
N ALA A 180 -16.97 -16.23 -8.46
CA ALA A 180 -16.25 -16.61 -9.67
C ALA A 180 -16.95 -16.17 -10.98
N LYS A 181 -18.29 -16.19 -11.02
CA LYS A 181 -19.07 -15.70 -12.17
C LYS A 181 -18.83 -14.20 -12.39
N THR A 182 -18.78 -13.42 -11.31
CA THR A 182 -18.50 -11.98 -11.36
C THR A 182 -17.06 -11.74 -11.81
N VAL A 183 -16.08 -12.49 -11.27
CA VAL A 183 -14.68 -12.45 -11.71
C VAL A 183 -14.57 -12.62 -13.22
N ASN A 184 -15.18 -13.68 -13.79
CA ASN A 184 -15.15 -13.92 -15.23
C ASN A 184 -15.78 -12.79 -16.04
N SER A 185 -16.91 -12.23 -15.56
CA SER A 185 -17.56 -11.09 -16.22
C SER A 185 -16.68 -9.84 -16.22
N LEU A 186 -16.01 -9.53 -15.09
CA LEU A 186 -15.11 -8.40 -14.97
C LEU A 186 -13.87 -8.56 -15.85
N ILE A 187 -13.30 -9.75 -15.95
CA ILE A 187 -12.19 -10.07 -16.87
C ILE A 187 -12.57 -9.76 -18.32
N GLN A 188 -13.77 -10.17 -18.76
CA GLN A 188 -14.21 -9.85 -20.13
C GLN A 188 -14.35 -8.34 -20.35
N LYS A 189 -14.82 -7.58 -19.38
CA LYS A 189 -14.90 -6.12 -19.46
C LYS A 189 -13.52 -5.47 -19.50
N LEU A 190 -12.57 -5.94 -18.68
CA LEU A 190 -11.19 -5.44 -18.68
C LEU A 190 -10.50 -5.60 -20.04
N LYS A 191 -10.80 -6.66 -20.81
CA LYS A 191 -10.23 -6.88 -22.16
C LYS A 191 -10.62 -5.81 -23.17
N THR A 192 -11.73 -5.12 -22.97
CA THR A 192 -12.29 -4.16 -23.95
C THR A 192 -12.33 -2.72 -23.44
N ALA A 193 -12.34 -2.52 -22.14
CA ALA A 193 -12.42 -1.21 -21.51
C ALA A 193 -11.10 -0.44 -21.61
N LYS A 194 -11.22 0.89 -21.60
CA LYS A 194 -10.08 1.81 -21.53
C LYS A 194 -9.90 2.39 -20.14
N LYS A 195 -11.00 2.65 -19.45
CA LYS A 195 -11.02 3.27 -18.13
C LYS A 195 -11.86 2.44 -17.16
N LEU A 196 -11.45 2.42 -15.90
CA LEU A 196 -12.21 1.86 -14.81
C LEU A 196 -12.15 2.81 -13.64
N THR A 197 -13.29 3.11 -13.03
CA THR A 197 -13.37 3.78 -11.73
C THR A 197 -13.87 2.79 -10.70
N ILE A 198 -13.19 2.68 -9.58
CA ILE A 198 -13.55 1.83 -8.44
C ILE A 198 -13.79 2.74 -7.23
N GLU A 199 -14.90 2.51 -6.52
CA GLU A 199 -15.30 3.31 -5.36
C GLU A 199 -15.57 2.39 -4.16
N PRO A 200 -14.54 2.02 -3.41
CA PRO A 200 -14.67 1.33 -2.13
C PRO A 200 -14.99 2.29 -0.99
N LYS A 201 -15.43 1.72 0.16
CA LYS A 201 -15.65 2.47 1.41
C LYS A 201 -14.52 2.19 2.39
N PHE A 202 -14.04 3.26 3.04
CA PHE A 202 -12.95 3.20 4.01
C PHE A 202 -13.42 3.60 5.41
N TYR A 203 -12.77 3.01 6.40
CA TYR A 203 -13.02 3.30 7.80
C TYR A 203 -12.73 4.77 8.11
N GLN A 204 -13.73 5.47 8.68
CA GLN A 204 -13.73 6.92 9.00
C GLN A 204 -13.57 7.87 7.79
N GLU A 205 -13.36 7.37 6.57
CA GLU A 205 -13.10 8.18 5.38
C GLU A 205 -14.23 8.13 4.36
N GLY A 206 -15.19 7.22 4.52
CA GLY A 206 -16.32 7.05 3.60
C GLY A 206 -15.92 6.49 2.24
N ALA A 207 -16.73 6.77 1.22
CA ALA A 207 -16.46 6.33 -0.16
C ALA A 207 -15.39 7.21 -0.82
N ARG A 208 -14.44 6.60 -1.54
CA ARG A 208 -13.38 7.27 -2.29
C ARG A 208 -13.25 6.66 -3.68
N GLN A 209 -13.01 7.50 -4.69
CA GLN A 209 -12.92 7.07 -6.09
C GLN A 209 -11.49 6.97 -6.56
N PHE A 210 -11.16 5.83 -7.16
CA PHE A 210 -9.87 5.55 -7.78
C PHE A 210 -10.05 5.28 -9.27
N ASN A 211 -9.25 5.94 -10.09
CA ASN A 211 -9.33 5.86 -11.54
C ASN A 211 -8.16 5.03 -12.09
N PHE A 212 -8.44 4.18 -13.05
CA PHE A 212 -7.46 3.29 -13.68
C PHE A 212 -7.49 3.48 -15.19
N ASN A 213 -6.32 3.49 -15.81
CA ASN A 213 -6.19 3.23 -17.22
C ASN A 213 -6.02 1.72 -17.40
N VAL A 214 -7.09 1.04 -17.84
CA VAL A 214 -7.09 -0.43 -17.97
C VAL A 214 -6.82 -0.91 -19.39
N GLN A 215 -6.51 0.01 -20.31
CA GLN A 215 -6.18 -0.33 -21.69
C GLN A 215 -4.95 -1.26 -21.73
N GLY A 216 -4.99 -2.23 -22.65
CA GLY A 216 -3.89 -3.18 -22.82
C GLY A 216 -3.87 -4.33 -21.80
N PHE A 217 -4.98 -4.57 -21.09
CA PHE A 217 -5.10 -5.71 -20.20
C PHE A 217 -4.90 -7.04 -20.94
N ILE A 218 -3.97 -7.83 -20.47
CA ILE A 218 -3.76 -9.23 -20.89
C ILE A 218 -4.02 -10.11 -19.68
N GLU A 219 -4.92 -11.06 -19.87
CA GLU A 219 -5.28 -12.02 -18.82
C GLU A 219 -4.06 -12.89 -18.46
N PRO A 220 -3.69 -13.03 -17.15
CA PRO A 220 -2.53 -13.79 -16.70
C PRO A 220 -2.68 -15.31 -16.83
#